data_a287c86e35378b06e7f09a89baf094dd
#
_entry.id   a287c86e35378b06e7f09a89baf094dd
#
_cell.length_a   1.000
_cell.length_b   1.000
_cell.length_c   1.000
_cell.angle_alpha   90.00
_cell.angle_beta   90.00
_cell.angle_gamma   90.00
#
_symmetry.space_group_name_H-M   'P 1'
#
loop_
_entity.id
_entity.type
_entity.pdbx_description
1 polymer ?
#
loop_
_entity_poly.entity_id
_entity_poly.type
_entity_poly.pdbx_seq_one_letter_code
_entity_poly.pdbx_strand_id
1 'polypeptide(L)'
;MRKILIFCALGTLVLGTQNACEEYVKQSKIYLNELYEIKSKQLKDDPQAFRLFELKFSELQKAQAGQEALIKQNSDEKFCERESVRIKSALEEIKAQK
;
A
#
# COMPACT_ATOMS: atom_id res chain seq x y z
N MET A 1 6.70 -27.09 2.65
CA MET A 1 6.88 -26.16 1.56
C MET A 1 5.75 -26.17 0.59
N ARG A 2 5.56 -27.30 -0.02
CA ARG A 2 4.51 -27.42 -1.02
C ARG A 2 3.14 -27.13 -0.47
N LYS A 3 2.93 -27.50 0.76
CA LYS A 3 1.65 -27.28 1.41
C LYS A 3 1.29 -25.79 1.46
N ILE A 4 2.29 -25.00 1.71
CA ILE A 4 2.09 -23.56 1.79
C ILE A 4 1.60 -23.01 0.47
N LEU A 5 2.16 -23.50 -0.59
CA LEU A 5 1.74 -23.09 -1.93
C LEU A 5 0.29 -23.44 -2.18
N ILE A 6 -0.11 -24.59 -1.72
CA ILE A 6 -1.49 -25.03 -1.90
C ILE A 6 -2.44 -24.10 -1.15
N PHE A 7 -2.08 -23.74 0.05
CA PHE A 7 -2.90 -22.81 0.82
C PHE A 7 -3.07 -21.49 0.10
N CYS A 8 -1.99 -20.98 -0.41
CA CYS A 8 -2.05 -19.70 -1.11
C CYS A 8 -2.96 -19.78 -2.29
N ALA A 9 -2.88 -20.88 -3.01
CA ALA A 9 -3.72 -21.06 -4.18
C ALA A 9 -5.19 -21.09 -3.80
N LEU A 10 -5.50 -21.79 -2.75
CA LEU A 10 -6.88 -21.87 -2.30
C LEU A 10 -7.41 -20.51 -1.88
N GLY A 11 -6.63 -19.82 -1.10
CA GLY A 11 -7.02 -18.50 -0.65
C GLY A 11 -7.28 -17.58 -1.83
N THR A 12 -6.41 -17.64 -2.80
CA THR A 12 -6.55 -16.80 -3.96
C THR A 12 -7.84 -17.08 -4.71
N LEU A 13 -8.15 -18.33 -4.87
CA LEU A 13 -9.35 -18.71 -5.61
C LEU A 13 -10.61 -18.24 -4.93
N VAL A 14 -10.69 -18.48 -3.64
CA VAL A 14 -11.90 -18.19 -2.89
C VAL A 14 -12.17 -16.69 -2.90
N LEU A 15 -11.15 -15.92 -2.77
CA LEU A 15 -11.32 -14.49 -2.57
C LEU A 15 -11.27 -13.70 -3.86
N GLY A 16 -11.18 -14.40 -4.98
CA GLY A 16 -10.93 -13.83 -6.27
C GLY A 16 -11.33 -12.40 -6.49
N THR A 17 -12.61 -12.13 -6.50
CA THR A 17 -13.06 -10.86 -7.05
C THR A 17 -12.93 -9.67 -6.11
N GLN A 18 -13.50 -9.76 -4.94
CA GLN A 18 -13.48 -8.63 -4.03
C GLN A 18 -12.09 -8.34 -3.50
N ASN A 19 -11.25 -9.32 -3.62
CA ASN A 19 -9.94 -9.27 -3.03
C ASN A 19 -9.02 -8.25 -3.66
N ALA A 20 -9.25 -7.90 -4.90
CA ALA A 20 -8.38 -6.95 -5.57
C ALA A 20 -8.41 -5.60 -4.88
N CYS A 21 -9.59 -5.12 -4.52
CA CYS A 21 -9.71 -3.83 -3.84
C CYS A 21 -9.22 -3.89 -2.41
N GLU A 22 -9.52 -4.95 -1.70
CA GLU A 22 -9.00 -5.13 -0.35
C GLU A 22 -7.49 -5.22 -0.36
N GLU A 23 -6.96 -5.93 -1.33
CA GLU A 23 -5.52 -6.07 -1.47
C GLU A 23 -4.87 -4.73 -1.77
N TYR A 24 -5.48 -3.93 -2.65
CA TYR A 24 -4.96 -2.62 -2.96
C TYR A 24 -4.91 -1.72 -1.73
N VAL A 25 -6.00 -1.68 -0.97
CA VAL A 25 -6.05 -0.87 0.24
C VAL A 25 -5.00 -1.33 1.23
N LYS A 26 -4.89 -2.63 1.42
CA LYS A 26 -3.92 -3.20 2.34
C LYS A 26 -2.49 -2.85 1.93
N GLN A 27 -2.18 -3.02 0.65
CA GLN A 27 -0.85 -2.71 0.16
C GLN A 27 -0.53 -1.22 0.25
N SER A 28 -1.55 -0.39 0.04
CA SER A 28 -1.37 1.05 0.18
C SER A 28 -0.98 1.44 1.60
N LYS A 29 -1.61 0.83 2.57
CA LYS A 29 -1.27 1.10 3.96
C LYS A 29 0.13 0.64 4.30
N ILE A 30 0.52 -0.52 3.78
CA ILE A 30 1.87 -1.02 3.98
C ILE A 30 2.88 -0.07 3.33
N TYR A 31 2.57 0.40 2.14
CA TYR A 31 3.44 1.33 1.44
C TYR A 31 3.66 2.61 2.26
N LEU A 32 2.60 3.17 2.80
CA LEU A 32 2.73 4.38 3.61
C LEU A 32 3.57 4.15 4.85
N ASN A 33 3.40 3.00 5.50
CA ASN A 33 4.20 2.66 6.66
C ASN A 33 5.67 2.53 6.31
N GLU A 34 5.98 1.86 5.21
CA GLU A 34 7.36 1.72 4.76
C GLU A 34 7.96 3.07 4.39
N LEU A 35 7.19 3.89 3.72
CA LEU A 35 7.63 5.23 3.35
C LEU A 35 7.98 6.05 4.58
N TYR A 36 7.10 6.04 5.58
CA TYR A 36 7.34 6.79 6.80
C TYR A 36 8.61 6.31 7.50
N GLU A 37 8.77 5.00 7.58
CA GLU A 37 9.92 4.42 8.23
C GLU A 37 11.22 4.80 7.54
N ILE A 38 11.25 4.69 6.23
CA ILE A 38 12.45 5.01 5.47
C ILE A 38 12.79 6.49 5.57
N LYS A 39 11.78 7.35 5.40
CA LYS A 39 12.02 8.79 5.47
C LYS A 39 12.41 9.24 6.86
N SER A 40 11.87 8.61 7.88
CA SER A 40 12.26 8.92 9.25
C SER A 40 13.74 8.68 9.46
N LYS A 41 14.26 7.60 8.91
CA LYS A 41 15.66 7.30 9.02
C LYS A 41 16.53 8.25 8.19
N GLN A 42 16.09 8.55 6.98
CA GLN A 42 16.83 9.42 6.09
C GLN A 42 16.90 10.86 6.60
N LEU A 43 15.85 11.32 7.24
CA LEU A 43 15.72 12.71 7.63
C LEU A 43 15.93 12.93 9.13
N LYS A 44 16.43 11.94 9.83
CA LYS A 44 16.56 12.04 11.28
C LYS A 44 17.48 13.18 11.71
N ASP A 45 18.43 13.54 10.89
CA ASP A 45 19.37 14.61 11.21
C ASP A 45 18.96 15.97 10.64
N ASP A 46 17.77 16.04 10.04
CA ASP A 46 17.30 17.28 9.44
C ASP A 46 15.86 17.53 9.90
N PRO A 47 15.68 18.18 11.05
CA PRO A 47 14.34 18.40 11.60
C PRO A 47 13.40 19.19 10.70
N GLN A 48 13.92 20.13 9.94
CA GLN A 48 13.09 20.92 9.04
C GLN A 48 12.56 20.07 7.89
N ALA A 49 13.44 19.30 7.29
CA ALA A 49 13.03 18.42 6.21
C ALA A 49 12.04 17.37 6.71
N PHE A 50 12.26 16.88 7.90
CA PHE A 50 11.36 15.88 8.46
C PHE A 50 9.97 16.48 8.71
N ARG A 51 9.91 17.71 9.19
CA ARG A 51 8.64 18.38 9.42
C ARG A 51 7.87 18.56 8.12
N LEU A 52 8.55 18.96 7.06
CA LEU A 52 7.91 19.10 5.77
C LEU A 52 7.41 17.75 5.26
N PHE A 53 8.20 16.71 5.48
CA PHE A 53 7.78 15.38 5.11
C PHE A 53 6.51 14.97 5.88
N GLU A 54 6.46 15.26 7.17
CA GLU A 54 5.29 14.90 7.97
C GLU A 54 4.01 15.57 7.48
N LEU A 55 4.13 16.82 7.06
CA LEU A 55 2.97 17.53 6.52
C LEU A 55 2.49 16.88 5.24
N LYS A 56 3.41 16.56 4.35
CA LYS A 56 3.05 15.89 3.10
C LYS A 56 2.53 14.48 3.35
N PHE A 57 3.09 13.80 4.32
CA PHE A 57 2.64 12.46 4.65
C PHE A 57 1.22 12.48 5.18
N SER A 58 0.88 13.49 5.99
CA SER A 58 -0.48 13.64 6.47
C SER A 58 -1.46 13.80 5.31
N GLU A 59 -1.08 14.58 4.30
CA GLU A 59 -1.91 14.73 3.12
C GLU A 59 -2.06 13.42 2.35
N LEU A 60 -0.98 12.65 2.25
CA LEU A 60 -1.04 11.34 1.61
C LEU A 60 -1.99 10.40 2.36
N GLN A 61 -1.96 10.45 3.69
CA GLN A 61 -2.87 9.63 4.49
C GLN A 61 -4.31 10.00 4.24
N LYS A 62 -4.60 11.29 4.14
CA LYS A 62 -5.95 11.75 3.85
C LYS A 62 -6.39 11.33 2.47
N ALA A 63 -5.50 11.44 1.50
CA ALA A 63 -5.82 11.02 0.14
C ALA A 63 -6.09 9.52 0.07
N GLN A 64 -5.31 8.74 0.80
CA GLN A 64 -5.49 7.29 0.84
C GLN A 64 -6.83 6.94 1.48
N ALA A 65 -7.20 7.62 2.56
CA ALA A 65 -8.48 7.38 3.20
C ALA A 65 -9.63 7.74 2.28
N GLY A 66 -9.48 8.82 1.51
CA GLY A 66 -10.49 9.20 0.53
C GLY A 66 -10.65 8.16 -0.57
N GLN A 67 -9.55 7.61 -1.04
CA GLN A 67 -9.60 6.55 -2.04
C GLN A 67 -10.27 5.30 -1.48
N GLU A 68 -9.96 4.98 -0.25
CA GLU A 68 -10.57 3.82 0.39
C GLU A 68 -12.09 3.96 0.46
N ALA A 69 -12.56 5.16 0.81
CA ALA A 69 -13.98 5.44 0.87
C ALA A 69 -14.63 5.33 -0.50
N LEU A 70 -13.97 5.84 -1.53
CA LEU A 70 -14.48 5.73 -2.90
C LEU A 70 -14.56 4.29 -3.36
N ILE A 71 -13.58 3.49 -3.01
CA ILE A 71 -13.54 2.10 -3.38
C ILE A 71 -14.70 1.35 -2.72
N LYS A 72 -15.01 1.69 -1.49
CA LYS A 72 -16.13 1.06 -0.81
C LYS A 72 -17.46 1.37 -1.44
N GLN A 73 -17.59 2.57 -1.99
CA GLN A 73 -18.82 2.96 -2.67
C GLN A 73 -18.93 2.39 -4.06
N ASN A 74 -17.82 2.38 -4.77
CA ASN A 74 -17.76 1.96 -6.16
C ASN A 74 -16.61 0.99 -6.36
N SER A 75 -16.81 -0.26 -6.02
CA SER A 75 -15.71 -1.21 -6.18
C SER A 75 -15.55 -1.56 -7.66
N ASP A 76 -14.61 -0.89 -8.29
CA ASP A 76 -14.19 -1.19 -9.64
C ASP A 76 -13.03 -2.15 -9.57
N GLU A 77 -13.31 -3.40 -9.86
CA GLU A 77 -12.34 -4.46 -9.74
C GLU A 77 -11.13 -4.28 -10.63
N LYS A 78 -11.36 -3.84 -11.85
CA LYS A 78 -10.26 -3.62 -12.79
C LYS A 78 -9.34 -2.51 -12.34
N PHE A 79 -9.93 -1.44 -11.81
CA PHE A 79 -9.14 -0.36 -11.25
C PHE A 79 -8.28 -0.87 -10.10
N CYS A 80 -8.89 -1.63 -9.21
CA CYS A 80 -8.17 -2.16 -8.05
C CYS A 80 -7.05 -3.10 -8.46
N GLU A 81 -7.28 -3.91 -9.48
CA GLU A 81 -6.24 -4.80 -9.97
C GLU A 81 -5.04 -4.04 -10.50
N ARG A 82 -5.29 -3.02 -11.30
CA ARG A 82 -4.21 -2.21 -11.84
C ARG A 82 -3.44 -1.48 -10.76
N GLU A 83 -4.18 -0.88 -9.82
CA GLU A 83 -3.54 -0.13 -8.75
C GLU A 83 -2.81 -1.04 -7.79
N SER A 84 -3.30 -2.26 -7.62
CA SER A 84 -2.63 -3.23 -6.78
C SER A 84 -1.27 -3.60 -7.34
N VAL A 85 -1.19 -3.78 -8.65
CA VAL A 85 0.09 -4.06 -9.30
C VAL A 85 1.05 -2.88 -9.14
N ARG A 86 0.54 -1.68 -9.33
CA ARG A 86 1.36 -0.49 -9.17
C ARG A 86 1.91 -0.33 -7.78
N ILE A 87 1.06 -0.53 -6.77
CA ILE A 87 1.47 -0.32 -5.40
C ILE A 87 2.47 -1.40 -4.97
N LYS A 88 2.32 -2.62 -5.45
CA LYS A 88 3.27 -3.66 -5.17
C LYS A 88 4.63 -3.35 -5.74
N SER A 89 4.65 -2.83 -6.95
CA SER A 89 5.89 -2.42 -7.59
C SER A 89 6.55 -1.27 -6.82
N ALA A 90 5.76 -0.30 -6.41
CA ALA A 90 6.27 0.82 -5.61
C ALA A 90 6.80 0.34 -4.28
N LEU A 91 6.13 -0.65 -3.68
CA LEU A 91 6.58 -1.23 -2.42
C LEU A 91 7.94 -1.90 -2.57
N GLU A 92 8.13 -2.64 -3.65
CA GLU A 92 9.41 -3.27 -3.89
C GLU A 92 10.52 -2.24 -4.05
N GLU A 93 10.23 -1.18 -4.77
CA GLU A 93 11.21 -0.13 -4.95
C GLU A 93 11.58 0.55 -3.65
N ILE A 94 10.58 0.83 -2.81
CA ILE A 94 10.86 1.54 -1.58
C ILE A 94 11.57 0.64 -0.57
N LYS A 95 11.25 -0.64 -0.56
CA LYS A 95 11.95 -1.58 0.30
C LYS A 95 13.41 -1.73 -0.09
N ALA A 96 13.70 -1.58 -1.36
CA ALA A 96 15.07 -1.65 -1.84
C ALA A 96 15.92 -0.49 -1.34
N GLN A 97 15.28 0.58 -0.87
CA GLN A 97 16.00 1.73 -0.32
C GLN A 97 16.42 1.52 1.13
N LYS A 98 15.92 0.49 1.75
CA LYS A 98 16.35 0.18 3.11
C LYS A 98 17.78 -0.39 3.15
#